data_f3d3bcde069fbcec0f0ce61bfa58fe4d
#
_entry.id   f3d3bcde069fbcec0f0ce61bfa58fe4d
#
_cell.length_a   1.000
_cell.length_b   1.000
_cell.length_c   1.000
_cell.angle_alpha   90.00
_cell.angle_beta   90.00
_cell.angle_gamma   90.00
#
_symmetry.space_group_name_H-M   'P 1'
#
loop_
_entity.id
_entity.type
_entity.pdbx_description
1 polymer ?
#
loop_
_entity_poly.entity_id
_entity_poly.type
_entity_poly.pdbx_seq_one_letter_code
_entity_poly.pdbx_strand_id
1 'polypeptide(L)'
;MVDKNKHGEIVKAESKNLDFYYADGTQALKNVSLPVYENKITALIGPSGCGKSTFLRSFNRMHDLYPGNRYDGEIVLHPDNTNILDARVDPIEVRMRISMVFQKPNPFPKSIYENVAYGLRVRGENNARTLDDKVEEALK
;
A
#
# COMPACT_ATOMS: atom_id res chain seq x y z
N MET A 1 18.12 13.56 -0.84
CA MET A 1 18.59 13.48 0.56
C MET A 1 17.70 12.48 1.27
N VAL A 2 18.23 11.48 1.92
CA VAL A 2 17.43 10.48 2.64
C VAL A 2 17.00 11.12 3.96
N ASP A 3 15.68 11.24 4.18
CA ASP A 3 15.15 11.80 5.41
C ASP A 3 15.41 10.81 6.58
N LYS A 4 16.21 11.23 7.54
CA LYS A 4 16.53 10.44 8.74
C LYS A 4 15.90 11.11 9.96
N ASN A 5 15.26 10.34 10.82
CA ASN A 5 14.81 10.84 12.11
C ASN A 5 16.00 11.08 13.06
N LYS A 6 15.70 11.58 14.28
CA LYS A 6 16.70 11.85 15.33
C LYS A 6 17.53 10.60 15.76
N HIS A 7 17.07 9.41 15.40
CA HIS A 7 17.74 8.13 15.72
C HIS A 7 18.46 7.50 14.52
N GLY A 8 18.56 8.22 13.39
CA GLY A 8 19.23 7.73 12.19
C GLY A 8 18.40 6.73 11.36
N GLU A 9 17.13 6.51 11.69
CA GLU A 9 16.23 5.63 10.93
C GLU A 9 15.79 6.31 9.64
N ILE A 10 15.77 5.55 8.55
CA ILE A 10 15.40 6.02 7.23
C ILE A 10 13.87 5.95 7.09
N VAL A 11 13.24 7.07 6.75
CA VAL A 11 11.81 7.11 6.44
C VAL A 11 11.59 6.51 5.04
N LYS A 12 10.74 5.48 4.96
CA LYS A 12 10.37 4.84 3.69
C LYS A 12 9.13 5.45 3.08
N ALA A 13 8.16 5.76 3.91
CA ALA A 13 6.94 6.47 3.54
C ALA A 13 6.44 7.30 4.72
N GLU A 14 5.67 8.35 4.45
CA GLU A 14 5.05 9.15 5.50
C GLU A 14 3.74 9.75 5.04
N SER A 15 2.76 9.81 5.93
CA SER A 15 1.59 10.67 5.74
C SER A 15 1.86 12.06 6.32
N LYS A 16 1.38 13.09 5.66
CA LYS A 16 1.48 14.49 6.08
C LYS A 16 0.11 15.14 6.09
N ASN A 17 -0.37 15.48 7.26
CA ASN A 17 -1.66 16.15 7.49
C ASN A 17 -2.80 15.46 6.73
N LEU A 18 -2.81 14.13 6.75
CA LEU A 18 -3.74 13.34 5.95
C LEU A 18 -5.14 13.39 6.56
N ASP A 19 -6.08 13.90 5.79
CA ASP A 19 -7.51 13.77 5.99
C ASP A 19 -8.10 12.79 4.95
N PHE A 20 -9.11 12.05 5.34
CA PHE A 20 -9.84 11.19 4.41
C PHE A 20 -11.34 11.26 4.66
N TYR A 21 -12.10 11.38 3.57
CA TYR A 21 -13.56 11.44 3.58
C TYR A 21 -14.13 10.37 2.68
N TYR A 22 -15.11 9.61 3.20
CA TYR A 22 -15.91 8.72 2.39
C TYR A 22 -16.90 9.51 1.52
N ALA A 23 -17.47 8.84 0.49
CA ALA A 23 -18.41 9.44 -0.45
C ALA A 23 -19.68 10.01 0.23
N ASP A 24 -20.06 9.49 1.39
CA ASP A 24 -21.18 10.00 2.20
C ASP A 24 -20.83 11.24 3.04
N GLY A 25 -19.60 11.74 2.92
CA GLY A 25 -19.09 12.88 3.70
C GLY A 25 -18.50 12.52 5.06
N THR A 26 -18.54 11.27 5.48
CA THR A 26 -17.95 10.83 6.74
C THR A 26 -16.44 11.02 6.71
N GLN A 27 -15.90 11.80 7.64
CA GLN A 27 -14.47 11.96 7.83
C GLN A 27 -13.90 10.84 8.68
N ALA A 28 -13.06 9.98 8.10
CA ALA A 28 -12.48 8.82 8.77
C ALA A 28 -11.05 9.06 9.27
N LEU A 29 -10.31 9.98 8.65
CA LEU A 29 -8.97 10.38 9.10
C LEU A 29 -8.94 11.90 9.28
N LYS A 30 -8.28 12.35 10.35
CA LYS A 30 -8.17 13.77 10.69
C LYS A 30 -6.71 14.10 10.99
N ASN A 31 -6.09 14.89 10.10
CA ASN A 31 -4.75 15.43 10.26
C ASN A 31 -3.71 14.38 10.70
N VAL A 32 -3.69 13.23 10.03
CA VAL A 32 -2.81 12.12 10.41
C VAL A 32 -1.45 12.30 9.77
N SER A 33 -0.42 12.50 10.60
CA SER A 33 0.98 12.57 10.18
C SER A 33 1.76 11.45 10.87
N LEU A 34 2.27 10.49 10.08
CA LEU A 34 2.93 9.31 10.61
C LEU A 34 4.03 8.83 9.66
N PRO A 35 5.29 8.70 10.13
CA PRO A 35 6.35 8.10 9.36
C PRO A 35 6.33 6.57 9.44
N VAL A 36 6.66 5.93 8.33
CA VAL A 36 6.91 4.49 8.21
C VAL A 36 8.38 4.29 7.86
N TYR A 37 9.11 3.57 8.69
CA TYR A 37 10.56 3.42 8.56
C TYR A 37 10.94 2.20 7.72
N GLU A 38 12.07 2.33 7.02
CA GLU A 38 12.63 1.25 6.21
C GLU A 38 13.08 0.08 7.08
N ASN A 39 12.78 -1.15 6.63
CA ASN A 39 13.12 -2.39 7.33
C ASN A 39 12.61 -2.48 8.79
N LYS A 40 11.48 -1.80 9.08
CA LYS A 40 10.81 -1.83 10.38
C LYS A 40 9.36 -2.27 10.24
N ILE A 41 8.83 -2.81 11.32
CA ILE A 41 7.39 -3.12 11.44
C ILE A 41 6.72 -1.96 12.19
N THR A 42 5.72 -1.36 11.58
CA THR A 42 4.86 -0.35 12.21
C THR A 42 3.49 -0.96 12.48
N ALA A 43 3.09 -1.04 13.75
CA ALA A 43 1.79 -1.58 14.14
C ALA A 43 0.80 -0.45 14.43
N LEU A 44 -0.40 -0.55 13.87
CA LEU A 44 -1.52 0.35 14.14
C LEU A 44 -2.45 -0.31 15.15
N ILE A 45 -2.57 0.27 16.34
CA ILE A 45 -3.37 -0.26 17.46
C ILE A 45 -4.48 0.74 17.79
N GLY A 46 -5.66 0.25 18.08
CA GLY A 46 -6.81 1.07 18.47
C GLY A 46 -8.14 0.32 18.38
N PRO A 47 -9.23 0.90 18.90
CA PRO A 47 -10.55 0.28 18.86
C PRO A 47 -11.06 0.07 17.43
N SER A 48 -12.05 -0.79 17.28
CA SER A 48 -12.73 -0.98 15.98
C SER A 48 -13.37 0.34 15.52
N GLY A 49 -13.27 0.62 14.23
CA GLY A 49 -13.84 1.83 13.61
C GLY A 49 -13.03 3.12 13.77
N CYS A 50 -11.85 3.10 14.42
CA CYS A 50 -11.04 4.32 14.60
C CYS A 50 -10.19 4.73 13.37
N GLY A 51 -10.36 4.07 12.21
CA GLY A 51 -9.69 4.48 10.97
C GLY A 51 -8.42 3.69 10.59
N LYS A 52 -7.98 2.69 11.35
CA LYS A 52 -6.76 1.91 11.05
C LYS A 52 -6.74 1.32 9.65
N SER A 53 -7.81 0.63 9.26
CA SER A 53 -7.93 0.04 7.92
C SER A 53 -8.05 1.10 6.83
N THR A 54 -8.72 2.21 7.12
CA THR A 54 -8.81 3.35 6.20
C THR A 54 -7.42 3.94 5.96
N PHE A 55 -6.65 4.16 7.02
CA PHE A 55 -5.28 4.65 6.93
C PHE A 55 -4.38 3.70 6.13
N LEU A 56 -4.42 2.40 6.45
CA LEU A 56 -3.61 1.40 5.76
C LEU A 56 -3.94 1.34 4.25
N ARG A 57 -5.23 1.36 3.89
CA ARG A 57 -5.68 1.34 2.48
C ARG A 57 -5.36 2.62 1.71
N SER A 58 -5.05 3.71 2.39
CA SER A 58 -4.63 4.96 1.75
C SER A 58 -3.24 4.83 1.11
N PHE A 59 -2.34 4.02 1.68
CA PHE A 59 -0.98 3.85 1.16
C PHE A 59 -0.89 3.16 -0.20
N ASN A 60 -1.86 2.33 -0.56
CA ASN A 60 -1.90 1.69 -1.89
C ASN A 60 -3.07 2.16 -2.75
N ARG A 61 -3.71 3.26 -2.36
CA ARG A 61 -4.82 3.90 -3.08
C ARG A 61 -6.01 2.98 -3.34
N MET A 62 -6.28 2.04 -2.42
CA MET A 62 -7.44 1.14 -2.54
C MET A 62 -8.78 1.88 -2.52
N HIS A 63 -8.83 3.06 -1.90
CA HIS A 63 -10.05 3.88 -1.88
C HIS A 63 -10.41 4.48 -3.24
N ASP A 64 -9.48 4.58 -4.18
CA ASP A 64 -9.75 5.05 -5.55
C ASP A 64 -10.68 4.11 -6.33
N LEU A 65 -10.85 2.86 -5.88
CA LEU A 65 -11.80 1.92 -6.46
C LEU A 65 -13.27 2.29 -6.16
N TYR A 66 -13.48 3.21 -5.22
CA TYR A 66 -14.81 3.64 -4.78
C TYR A 66 -14.98 5.14 -5.08
N PRO A 67 -15.77 5.49 -6.12
CA PRO A 67 -15.99 6.89 -6.51
C PRO A 67 -16.56 7.73 -5.35
N GLY A 68 -16.14 9.00 -5.29
CA GLY A 68 -16.62 9.95 -4.30
C GLY A 68 -15.79 10.04 -3.02
N ASN A 69 -14.85 9.13 -2.81
CA ASN A 69 -13.88 9.25 -1.72
C ASN A 69 -12.87 10.37 -2.01
N ARG A 70 -12.44 11.08 -0.96
CA ARG A 70 -11.53 12.22 -1.09
C ARG A 70 -10.43 12.18 -0.04
N TYR A 71 -9.22 12.52 -0.47
CA TYR A 71 -8.08 12.78 0.38
C TYR A 71 -7.77 14.28 0.40
N ASP A 72 -7.32 14.79 1.55
CA ASP A 72 -6.59 16.03 1.69
C ASP A 72 -5.27 15.72 2.41
N GLY A 73 -4.20 16.45 2.11
CA GLY A 73 -2.84 16.15 2.59
C GLY A 73 -2.06 15.25 1.62
N GLU A 74 -1.02 14.62 2.11
CA GLU A 74 -0.07 13.88 1.27
C GLU A 74 0.31 12.55 1.90
N ILE A 75 0.65 11.58 1.03
CA ILE A 75 1.44 10.40 1.41
C ILE A 75 2.67 10.39 0.50
N VAL A 76 3.83 10.59 1.10
CA VAL A 76 5.10 10.69 0.39
C VAL A 76 5.85 9.37 0.49
N LEU A 77 6.29 8.85 -0.66
CA LEU A 77 7.11 7.65 -0.75
C LEU A 77 8.55 8.04 -1.09
N HIS A 78 9.49 7.57 -0.28
CA HIS A 78 10.91 7.85 -0.44
C HIS A 78 11.64 6.70 -1.18
N PRO A 79 12.80 6.95 -1.80
CA PRO A 79 13.61 8.18 -1.77
C PRO A 79 13.22 9.24 -2.82
N ASP A 80 12.34 8.92 -3.76
CA ASP A 80 11.97 9.79 -4.88
C ASP A 80 10.99 10.92 -4.50
N ASN A 81 10.56 10.97 -3.23
CA ASN A 81 9.65 11.98 -2.68
C ASN A 81 8.33 12.08 -3.47
N THR A 82 7.85 10.95 -3.97
CA THR A 82 6.61 10.90 -4.74
C THR A 82 5.40 11.00 -3.81
N ASN A 83 4.58 12.05 -3.96
CA ASN A 83 3.26 12.06 -3.35
C ASN A 83 2.34 11.09 -4.09
N ILE A 84 2.10 9.93 -3.50
CA ILE A 84 1.31 8.87 -4.13
C ILE A 84 -0.18 9.19 -4.25
N LEU A 85 -0.67 10.26 -3.62
CA LEU A 85 -2.06 10.73 -3.74
C LEU A 85 -2.25 11.73 -4.89
N ASP A 86 -1.17 12.19 -5.53
CA ASP A 86 -1.24 13.09 -6.68
C ASP A 86 -1.98 12.40 -7.85
N ALA A 87 -2.92 13.13 -8.47
CA ALA A 87 -3.74 12.62 -9.58
C ALA A 87 -2.90 12.22 -10.82
N ARG A 88 -1.68 12.73 -10.95
CA ARG A 88 -0.75 12.40 -12.03
C ARG A 88 0.00 11.08 -11.82
N VAL A 89 -0.03 10.55 -10.61
CA VAL A 89 0.61 9.27 -10.27
C VAL A 89 -0.35 8.13 -10.59
N ASP A 90 0.11 7.17 -11.40
CA ASP A 90 -0.69 5.99 -11.74
C ASP A 90 -0.88 5.09 -10.50
N PRO A 91 -2.13 4.80 -10.09
CA PRO A 91 -2.40 3.88 -8.99
C PRO A 91 -1.79 2.48 -9.17
N ILE A 92 -1.61 2.03 -10.40
CA ILE A 92 -1.00 0.73 -10.70
C ILE A 92 0.46 0.73 -10.27
N GLU A 93 1.22 1.79 -10.58
CA GLU A 93 2.61 1.93 -10.14
C GLU A 93 2.73 1.94 -8.61
N VAL A 94 1.82 2.64 -7.92
CA VAL A 94 1.77 2.64 -6.45
C VAL A 94 1.57 1.22 -5.92
N ARG A 95 0.62 0.46 -6.46
CA ARG A 95 0.31 -0.91 -6.03
C ARG A 95 1.40 -1.92 -6.38
N MET A 96 2.23 -1.63 -7.38
CA MET A 96 3.43 -2.42 -7.66
C MET A 96 4.53 -2.23 -6.58
N ARG A 97 4.56 -1.05 -5.95
CA ARG A 97 5.54 -0.71 -4.88
C ARG A 97 5.02 -1.04 -3.48
N ILE A 98 3.70 -0.94 -3.26
CA ILE A 98 3.05 -1.15 -1.94
C ILE A 98 1.94 -2.18 -2.11
N SER A 99 2.24 -3.42 -1.78
CA SER A 99 1.26 -4.52 -1.79
C SER A 99 0.45 -4.54 -0.50
N MET A 100 -0.68 -5.25 -0.52
CA MET A 100 -1.55 -5.42 0.64
C MET A 100 -1.94 -6.88 0.81
N VAL A 101 -1.87 -7.36 2.05
CA VAL A 101 -2.44 -8.64 2.46
C VAL A 101 -3.80 -8.36 3.12
N PHE A 102 -4.86 -8.95 2.57
CA PHE A 102 -6.22 -8.76 3.07
C PHE A 102 -6.51 -9.70 4.23
N GLN A 103 -7.41 -9.27 5.13
CA GLN A 103 -7.83 -10.06 6.29
C GLN A 103 -8.50 -11.37 5.88
N LYS A 104 -9.29 -11.35 4.80
CA LYS A 104 -9.91 -12.56 4.24
C LYS A 104 -9.15 -12.95 2.98
N PRO A 105 -8.70 -14.20 2.85
CA PRO A 105 -8.10 -14.68 1.61
C PRO A 105 -9.16 -14.65 0.50
N ASN A 106 -8.76 -14.18 -0.66
CA ASN A 106 -9.62 -14.13 -1.85
C ASN A 106 -8.85 -14.71 -3.06
N PRO A 107 -8.56 -16.01 -3.04
CA PRO A 107 -7.85 -16.65 -4.14
C PRO A 107 -8.74 -16.70 -5.38
N PHE A 108 -8.11 -16.65 -6.56
CA PHE A 108 -8.78 -16.97 -7.81
C PHE A 108 -9.17 -18.46 -7.85
N PRO A 109 -10.24 -18.84 -8.57
CA PRO A 109 -10.64 -20.23 -8.76
C PRO A 109 -9.66 -20.96 -9.71
N LYS A 110 -8.43 -21.06 -9.32
CA LYS A 110 -7.28 -21.62 -10.04
C LYS A 110 -6.42 -22.45 -9.09
N SER A 111 -5.43 -23.17 -9.62
CA SER A 111 -4.47 -23.90 -8.79
C SER A 111 -3.69 -22.96 -7.85
N ILE A 112 -3.07 -23.54 -6.81
CA ILE A 112 -2.15 -22.80 -5.92
C ILE A 112 -1.04 -22.14 -6.73
N TYR A 113 -0.43 -22.92 -7.63
CA TYR A 113 0.60 -22.42 -8.54
C TYR A 113 0.15 -21.17 -9.31
N GLU A 114 -1.02 -21.24 -9.95
CA GLU A 114 -1.55 -20.14 -10.76
C GLU A 114 -1.90 -18.91 -9.91
N ASN A 115 -2.32 -19.08 -8.67
CA ASN A 115 -2.56 -17.97 -7.76
C ASN A 115 -1.25 -17.26 -7.39
N VAL A 116 -0.19 -18.01 -7.08
CA VAL A 116 1.12 -17.45 -6.76
C VAL A 116 1.77 -16.81 -7.99
N ALA A 117 1.73 -17.49 -9.14
CA ALA A 117 2.31 -17.00 -10.39
C ALA A 117 1.55 -15.79 -10.97
N TYR A 118 0.30 -15.55 -10.59
CA TYR A 118 -0.56 -14.53 -11.18
C TYR A 118 0.08 -13.14 -11.19
N GLY A 119 0.61 -12.70 -10.06
CA GLY A 119 1.24 -11.39 -9.95
C GLY A 119 2.48 -11.21 -10.84
N LEU A 120 3.23 -12.29 -11.06
CA LEU A 120 4.39 -12.31 -11.96
C LEU A 120 3.95 -12.24 -13.42
N ARG A 121 2.91 -12.98 -13.79
CA ARG A 121 2.34 -12.99 -15.15
C ARG A 121 1.77 -11.63 -15.53
N VAL A 122 1.06 -10.98 -14.63
CA VAL A 122 0.51 -9.62 -14.86
C VAL A 122 1.64 -8.60 -15.08
N ARG A 123 2.81 -8.83 -14.49
CA ARG A 123 4.02 -8.01 -14.71
C ARG A 123 4.78 -8.38 -15.98
N GLY A 124 4.29 -9.34 -16.79
CA GLY A 124 4.88 -9.74 -18.05
C GLY A 124 5.87 -10.90 -17.97
N GLU A 125 6.05 -11.53 -16.81
CA GLU A 125 6.90 -12.72 -16.71
C GLU A 125 6.17 -13.95 -17.29
N ASN A 126 6.70 -14.49 -18.38
CA ASN A 126 6.13 -15.63 -19.09
C ASN A 126 7.10 -16.82 -19.21
N ASN A 127 8.33 -16.68 -18.70
CA ASN A 127 9.29 -17.76 -18.72
C ASN A 127 8.90 -18.82 -17.70
N ALA A 128 8.60 -20.05 -18.17
CA ALA A 128 8.12 -21.14 -17.31
C ALA A 128 9.11 -21.47 -16.19
N ARG A 129 10.39 -21.57 -16.48
CA ARG A 129 11.43 -21.89 -15.50
C ARG A 129 11.54 -20.83 -14.41
N THR A 130 11.52 -19.53 -14.80
CA THR A 130 11.55 -18.42 -13.87
C THR A 130 10.31 -18.41 -12.97
N LEU A 131 9.13 -18.72 -13.54
CA LEU A 131 7.88 -18.81 -12.77
C LEU A 131 7.94 -19.96 -11.77
N ASP A 132 8.42 -21.16 -12.19
CA ASP A 132 8.54 -22.32 -11.33
C ASP A 132 9.47 -22.02 -10.13
N ASP A 133 10.66 -21.47 -10.40
CA ASP A 133 11.62 -21.13 -9.35
C ASP A 133 11.04 -20.12 -8.34
N LYS A 134 10.37 -19.08 -8.82
CA LYS A 134 9.77 -18.05 -7.95
C LYS A 134 8.55 -18.53 -7.19
N VAL A 135 7.72 -19.39 -7.80
CA VAL A 135 6.57 -19.98 -7.10
C VAL A 135 7.05 -20.93 -6.00
N GLU A 136 8.07 -21.74 -6.27
CA GLU A 136 8.65 -22.61 -5.27
C GLU A 136 9.26 -21.83 -4.10
N GLU A 137 9.98 -20.75 -4.40
CA GLU A 137 10.55 -19.84 -3.38
C GLU A 137 9.46 -19.21 -2.50
N ALA A 138 8.35 -18.78 -3.09
CA ALA A 138 7.24 -18.15 -2.36
C ALA A 138 6.44 -19.11 -1.47
N LEU A 139 6.52 -20.43 -1.74
CA LEU A 139 5.81 -21.47 -0.97
C LEU A 139 6.67 -22.12 0.13
N LYS A 140 7.95 -21.81 0.21
CA LYS A 140 8.87 -22.24 1.28
C LYS A 140 8.76 -21.38 2.52
#